data_37b50a5c3e79639d2a300cc44cc7182d
#
_entry.id   37b50a5c3e79639d2a300cc44cc7182d
#
_cell.length_a   1.000
_cell.length_b   1.000
_cell.length_c   1.000
_cell.angle_alpha   90.00
_cell.angle_beta   90.00
_cell.angle_gamma   90.00
#
_symmetry.space_group_name_H-M   'P 1'
#
loop_
_entity.id
_entity.type
_entity.pdbx_description
1 polymer ?
#
loop_
_entity_poly.entity_id
_entity_poly.type
_entity_poly.pdbx_seq_one_letter_code
_entity_poly.pdbx_strand_id
1 'polypeptide(L)'
;MEKYKINGSVIWQPDKDLELSFATTYTESSQRTQYGVGYFTPMFTVERYTYKASNLPMEESTKILQMVAKGYKFTLHYFSPYYGVWRDAPFYVGETQNIAIGDLSDDRKFMSTLEFNMIGVNPL
;
A
#
# COMPACT_ATOMS: atom_id res chain seq x y z
N MET A 1 -15.68 -15.64 2.58
CA MET A 1 -14.64 -15.17 1.66
C MET A 1 -13.75 -14.16 2.36
N GLU A 2 -12.44 -14.32 2.20
CA GLU A 2 -11.51 -13.37 2.80
C GLU A 2 -11.60 -12.01 2.15
N LYS A 3 -11.41 -10.97 2.95
CA LYS A 3 -11.43 -9.58 2.48
C LYS A 3 -10.25 -8.83 3.07
N TYR A 4 -9.84 -7.76 2.40
CA TYR A 4 -8.80 -6.89 2.92
C TYR A 4 -9.30 -6.16 4.15
N LYS A 5 -8.45 -6.10 5.18
CA LYS A 5 -8.77 -5.45 6.45
C LYS A 5 -7.60 -4.58 6.89
N ILE A 6 -7.91 -3.53 7.63
CA ILE A 6 -6.91 -2.71 8.30
C ILE A 6 -7.24 -2.71 9.79
N ASN A 7 -6.26 -3.07 10.61
CA ASN A 7 -6.41 -3.17 12.06
C ASN A 7 -7.59 -4.05 12.47
N GLY A 8 -7.81 -5.14 11.72
CA GLY A 8 -8.88 -6.09 12.01
C GLY A 8 -10.27 -5.68 11.52
N SER A 9 -10.40 -4.49 10.94
CA SER A 9 -11.68 -4.01 10.40
C SER A 9 -11.74 -4.16 8.90
N VAL A 10 -12.82 -4.72 8.39
CA VAL A 10 -13.02 -4.84 6.94
C VAL A 10 -13.16 -3.43 6.36
N ILE A 11 -12.34 -3.12 5.36
CA ILE A 11 -12.38 -1.83 4.68
C ILE A 11 -13.19 -1.96 3.39
N TRP A 12 -13.54 -0.83 2.78
CA TRP A 12 -14.13 -0.84 1.44
C TRP A 12 -13.11 -1.50 0.51
N GLN A 13 -13.53 -2.55 -0.17
CA GLN A 13 -12.60 -3.33 -0.98
C GLN A 13 -12.17 -2.53 -2.22
N PRO A 14 -10.91 -2.69 -2.68
CA PRO A 14 -10.46 -1.98 -3.88
C PRO A 14 -11.23 -2.46 -5.10
N ASP A 15 -11.27 -1.63 -6.16
CA ASP A 15 -11.98 -1.96 -7.42
C ASP A 15 -11.46 -3.25 -8.05
N LYS A 16 -10.15 -3.46 -7.89
CA LYS A 16 -9.48 -4.69 -8.30
C LYS A 16 -8.65 -5.12 -7.09
N ASP A 17 -7.96 -6.22 -7.20
CA ASP A 17 -7.04 -6.62 -6.13
C ASP A 17 -5.99 -5.53 -5.90
N LEU A 18 -5.39 -5.53 -4.72
CA LEU A 18 -4.28 -4.65 -4.43
C LEU A 18 -3.14 -4.92 -5.41
N GLU A 19 -2.61 -3.86 -6.01
CA GLU A 19 -1.53 -4.00 -6.97
C GLU A 19 -0.21 -4.14 -6.23
N LEU A 20 0.47 -5.26 -6.45
CA LEU A 20 1.74 -5.57 -5.78
C LEU A 20 2.92 -5.01 -6.54
N SER A 21 3.84 -4.41 -5.82
CA SER A 21 5.17 -4.09 -6.32
C SER A 21 6.17 -4.35 -5.20
N PHE A 22 7.45 -4.32 -5.55
CA PHE A 22 8.52 -4.54 -4.58
C PHE A 22 9.42 -3.31 -4.52
N ALA A 23 9.87 -2.97 -3.34
CA ALA A 23 10.84 -1.90 -3.16
C ALA A 23 12.10 -2.50 -2.53
N THR A 24 13.21 -2.44 -3.26
CA THR A 24 14.49 -2.99 -2.82
C THR A 24 15.47 -1.87 -2.55
N THR A 25 16.11 -1.93 -1.39
CA THR A 25 17.18 -1.00 -1.04
C THR A 25 18.51 -1.69 -1.28
N TYR A 26 19.42 -1.01 -2.00
CA TYR A 26 20.73 -1.54 -2.34
C TYR A 26 21.81 -0.85 -1.50
N THR A 27 22.97 -1.49 -1.38
CA THR A 27 24.11 -0.87 -0.70
C THR A 27 24.65 0.29 -1.53
N GLU A 28 25.32 1.23 -0.88
CA GLU A 28 25.92 2.37 -1.56
C GLU A 28 27.02 1.95 -2.52
N SER A 29 27.62 0.78 -2.32
CA SER A 29 28.65 0.25 -3.20
C SER A 29 28.10 -0.37 -4.49
N SER A 30 26.78 -0.46 -4.63
CA SER A 30 26.16 -1.00 -5.84
C SER A 30 26.40 -0.04 -6.99
N GLN A 31 27.04 -0.52 -8.06
CA GLN A 31 27.38 0.30 -9.22
C GLN A 31 27.66 -0.56 -10.45
N ARG A 32 27.76 0.07 -11.62
CA ARG A 32 28.16 -0.64 -12.85
C ARG A 32 29.64 -0.44 -13.11
N THR A 33 30.27 -1.47 -13.65
CA THR A 33 31.65 -1.37 -14.13
C THR A 33 31.67 -0.61 -15.45
N GLN A 34 32.89 -0.24 -15.90
CA GLN A 34 33.09 0.38 -17.21
C GLN A 34 32.66 -0.52 -18.39
N TYR A 35 32.54 -1.82 -18.17
CA TYR A 35 32.08 -2.76 -19.20
C TYR A 35 30.56 -2.99 -19.12
N GLY A 36 29.86 -2.22 -18.34
CA GLY A 36 28.40 -2.34 -18.21
C GLY A 36 27.91 -3.42 -17.25
N VAL A 37 28.82 -4.15 -16.62
CA VAL A 37 28.43 -5.17 -15.64
C VAL A 37 28.02 -4.49 -14.33
N GLY A 38 26.83 -4.79 -13.85
CA GLY A 38 26.33 -4.21 -12.60
C GLY A 38 26.73 -5.05 -11.39
N TYR A 39 27.14 -4.36 -10.32
CA TYR A 39 27.36 -4.98 -9.03
C TYR A 39 26.29 -4.43 -8.10
N PHE A 40 25.35 -5.29 -7.72
CA PHE A 40 24.24 -4.87 -6.89
C PHE A 40 24.15 -5.77 -5.68
N THR A 41 24.26 -5.20 -4.50
CA THR A 41 24.10 -5.95 -3.25
C THR A 41 22.82 -5.47 -2.58
N PRO A 42 21.72 -6.23 -2.71
CA PRO A 42 20.47 -5.81 -2.05
C PRO A 42 20.59 -5.94 -0.54
N MET A 43 20.13 -4.92 0.17
CA MET A 43 20.07 -4.94 1.63
C MET A 43 18.78 -5.58 2.11
N PHE A 44 17.67 -5.11 1.58
CA PHE A 44 16.35 -5.66 1.93
C PHE A 44 15.34 -5.27 0.86
N THR A 45 14.27 -6.05 0.80
CA THR A 45 13.14 -5.82 -0.10
C THR A 45 11.86 -5.87 0.73
N VAL A 46 10.95 -4.97 0.47
CA VAL A 46 9.63 -4.97 1.12
C VAL A 46 8.54 -5.04 0.06
N GLU A 47 7.39 -5.58 0.43
CA GLU A 47 6.21 -5.56 -0.41
C GLU A 47 5.57 -4.18 -0.36
N ARG A 48 5.07 -3.73 -1.49
CA ARG A 48 4.35 -2.47 -1.58
C ARG A 48 3.05 -2.72 -2.33
N TYR A 49 1.95 -2.25 -1.79
CA TYR A 49 0.63 -2.45 -2.39
C TYR A 49 -0.03 -1.13 -2.68
N THR A 50 -0.65 -1.02 -3.83
CA THR A 50 -1.45 0.15 -4.20
C THR A 50 -2.94 -0.19 -4.01
N TYR A 51 -3.61 0.62 -3.19
CA TYR A 51 -5.04 0.57 -3.01
C TYR A 51 -5.69 1.60 -3.92
N LYS A 52 -6.70 1.18 -4.66
CA LYS A 52 -7.46 2.10 -5.51
C LYS A 52 -8.92 1.66 -5.50
N ALA A 53 -9.80 2.57 -5.15
CA ALA A 53 -11.23 2.31 -5.13
C ALA A 53 -12.00 3.50 -5.68
N SER A 54 -13.18 3.23 -6.22
CA SER A 54 -14.04 4.25 -6.82
C SER A 54 -15.40 4.28 -6.15
N ASN A 55 -16.03 5.44 -6.15
CA ASN A 55 -17.39 5.61 -5.61
C ASN A 55 -17.55 5.14 -4.17
N LEU A 56 -16.59 5.52 -3.31
CA LEU A 56 -16.65 5.14 -1.90
C LEU A 56 -17.70 5.98 -1.15
N PRO A 57 -18.53 5.34 -0.33
CA PRO A 57 -19.30 6.10 0.63
C PRO A 57 -18.37 6.90 1.54
N MET A 58 -18.76 8.12 1.89
CA MET A 58 -17.88 9.00 2.69
C MET A 58 -17.51 8.37 4.03
N GLU A 59 -18.41 7.66 4.67
CA GLU A 59 -18.11 7.01 5.95
C GLU A 59 -17.03 5.94 5.81
N GLU A 60 -16.98 5.24 4.69
CA GLU A 60 -15.96 4.22 4.43
C GLU A 60 -14.60 4.87 4.15
N SER A 61 -14.58 5.93 3.35
CA SER A 61 -13.33 6.65 3.08
C SER A 61 -12.80 7.33 4.33
N THR A 62 -13.67 7.89 5.17
CA THR A 62 -13.29 8.50 6.44
C THR A 62 -12.64 7.47 7.35
N LYS A 63 -13.22 6.28 7.44
CA LYS A 63 -12.69 5.18 8.24
C LYS A 63 -11.28 4.82 7.80
N ILE A 64 -11.06 4.67 6.50
CA ILE A 64 -9.75 4.33 5.95
C ILE A 64 -8.75 5.45 6.22
N LEU A 65 -9.10 6.69 5.91
CA LEU A 65 -8.21 7.83 6.07
C LEU A 65 -7.77 8.02 7.53
N GLN A 66 -8.67 7.82 8.47
CA GLN A 66 -8.32 7.94 9.88
C GLN A 66 -7.32 6.89 10.34
N MET A 67 -7.23 5.75 9.64
CA MET A 67 -6.28 4.70 9.97
C MET A 67 -4.93 4.88 9.28
N VAL A 68 -4.88 5.50 8.09
CA VAL A 68 -3.67 5.51 7.27
C VAL A 68 -3.03 6.88 7.08
N ALA A 69 -3.77 7.96 7.24
CA ALA A 69 -3.31 9.28 6.79
C ALA A 69 -2.16 9.89 7.60
N LYS A 70 -2.00 9.49 8.84
CA LYS A 70 -0.98 10.08 9.71
C LYS A 70 0.41 9.46 9.57
N GLY A 71 0.53 8.46 8.72
CA GLY A 71 1.83 7.82 8.51
C GLY A 71 2.23 6.79 9.56
N TYR A 72 1.38 6.50 10.54
CA TYR A 72 1.67 5.46 11.52
C TYR A 72 1.45 4.09 10.90
N LYS A 73 2.17 3.12 11.39
CA LYS A 73 1.99 1.74 10.93
C LYS A 73 0.63 1.20 11.36
N PHE A 74 0.07 0.36 10.53
CA PHE A 74 -1.18 -0.33 10.79
C PHE A 74 -1.01 -1.79 10.37
N THR A 75 -1.88 -2.66 10.85
CA THR A 75 -1.87 -4.07 10.44
C THR A 75 -2.78 -4.24 9.23
N LEU A 76 -2.22 -4.68 8.12
CA LEU A 76 -2.97 -4.99 6.91
C LEU A 76 -3.19 -6.48 6.81
N HIS A 77 -4.45 -6.89 6.61
CA HIS A 77 -4.80 -8.27 6.28
C HIS A 77 -4.97 -8.34 4.76
N TYR A 78 -4.13 -9.13 4.11
CA TYR A 78 -4.03 -9.13 2.65
C TYR A 78 -3.62 -10.48 2.11
N PHE A 79 -3.87 -10.69 0.82
CA PHE A 79 -3.34 -11.85 0.12
C PHE A 79 -1.98 -11.49 -0.49
N SER A 80 -0.93 -12.21 -0.10
CA SER A 80 0.40 -11.96 -0.62
C SER A 80 0.73 -12.93 -1.76
N PRO A 81 0.84 -12.44 -3.01
CA PRO A 81 1.30 -13.29 -4.10
C PRO A 81 2.72 -13.85 -3.90
N TYR A 82 3.54 -13.12 -3.14
CA TYR A 82 4.89 -13.57 -2.85
C TYR A 82 4.90 -14.83 -1.96
N TYR A 83 4.03 -14.87 -0.95
CA TYR A 83 3.92 -16.03 -0.07
C TYR A 83 2.80 -16.98 -0.47
N GLY A 84 1.89 -16.55 -1.34
CA GLY A 84 0.77 -17.36 -1.81
C GLY A 84 -0.33 -17.60 -0.79
N VAL A 85 -0.43 -16.78 0.24
CA VAL A 85 -1.43 -16.94 1.31
C VAL A 85 -1.96 -15.59 1.79
N TRP A 86 -3.12 -15.63 2.45
CA TRP A 86 -3.61 -14.49 3.21
C TRP A 86 -2.81 -14.38 4.50
N ARG A 87 -2.42 -13.16 4.83
CA ARG A 87 -1.60 -12.94 6.02
C ARG A 87 -1.80 -11.54 6.57
N ASP A 88 -1.33 -11.34 7.81
CA ASP A 88 -1.33 -10.03 8.45
C ASP A 88 0.10 -9.55 8.57
N ALA A 89 0.34 -8.29 8.29
CA ALA A 89 1.65 -7.68 8.47
C ALA A 89 1.51 -6.18 8.66
N PRO A 90 2.52 -5.54 9.30
CA PRO A 90 2.49 -4.09 9.45
C PRO A 90 2.86 -3.39 8.16
N PHE A 91 2.10 -2.35 7.82
CA PHE A 91 2.33 -1.48 6.67
C PHE A 91 2.16 -0.04 7.10
N TYR A 92 2.58 0.88 6.25
CA TYR A 92 2.36 2.32 6.46
C TYR A 92 2.22 3.02 5.11
N VAL A 93 1.63 4.20 5.10
CA VAL A 93 1.57 5.06 3.92
C VAL A 93 2.71 6.07 4.04
N GLY A 94 3.58 6.09 3.05
CA GLY A 94 4.76 6.94 3.09
C GLY A 94 4.42 8.42 3.10
N GLU A 95 5.33 9.20 3.70
CA GLU A 95 5.05 10.62 3.89
C GLU A 95 4.91 11.41 2.61
N THR A 96 5.55 10.98 1.54
CA THR A 96 5.48 11.72 0.31
C THR A 96 4.30 11.35 -0.53
N GLN A 97 3.45 10.61 -0.06
CA GLN A 97 2.53 10.09 -0.77
C GLN A 97 1.38 10.42 -0.69
N ASN A 98 1.15 10.61 -0.89
CA ASN A 98 0.29 10.88 -1.70
C ASN A 98 -0.87 10.00 -1.63
N ILE A 99 -1.72 10.36 -0.73
CA ILE A 99 -3.07 9.82 -0.74
C ILE A 99 -3.82 10.69 -1.74
N ALA A 100 -4.12 10.11 -2.89
CA ALA A 100 -4.86 10.82 -3.94
C ALA A 100 -6.34 10.68 -3.68
N ILE A 101 -6.99 11.82 -3.52
CA ILE A 101 -8.43 11.88 -3.27
C ILE A 101 -9.09 12.52 -4.49
N GLY A 102 -10.09 11.84 -5.04
CA GLY A 102 -10.84 12.37 -6.17
C GLY A 102 -11.90 13.37 -5.75
N ASP A 103 -12.80 13.69 -6.68
CA ASP A 103 -13.84 14.66 -6.41
C ASP A 103 -14.84 14.16 -5.39
N LEU A 104 -15.35 15.07 -4.58
CA LEU A 104 -16.40 14.76 -3.62
C LEU A 104 -17.75 15.09 -4.26
N SER A 105 -18.77 14.30 -3.91
CA SER A 105 -20.12 14.62 -4.38
C SER A 105 -20.62 15.90 -3.71
N ASP A 106 -21.60 16.56 -4.33
CA ASP A 106 -22.13 17.83 -3.82
C ASP A 106 -22.69 17.69 -2.40
N ASP A 107 -23.30 16.55 -2.10
CA ASP A 107 -23.85 16.28 -0.77
C ASP A 107 -22.81 15.73 0.19
N ARG A 108 -21.56 15.57 -0.24
CA ARG A 108 -20.44 15.06 0.56
C ARG A 108 -20.65 13.63 1.07
N LYS A 109 -21.47 12.84 0.39
CA LYS A 109 -21.74 11.45 0.79
C LYS A 109 -20.84 10.45 0.08
N PHE A 110 -20.22 10.83 -1.02
CA PHE A 110 -19.37 9.94 -1.82
C PHE A 110 -18.08 10.61 -2.25
N MET A 111 -17.04 9.80 -2.39
CA MET A 111 -15.76 10.20 -2.94
C MET A 111 -15.56 9.45 -4.26
N SER A 112 -15.19 10.14 -5.33
CA SER A 112 -15.09 9.50 -6.65
C SER A 112 -13.97 8.47 -6.70
N THR A 113 -12.83 8.76 -6.12
CA THR A 113 -11.71 7.80 -6.04
C THR A 113 -10.89 8.03 -4.79
N LEU A 114 -10.28 6.95 -4.31
CA LEU A 114 -9.30 7.00 -3.24
C LEU A 114 -8.15 6.06 -3.64
N GLU A 115 -6.94 6.58 -3.65
CA GLU A 115 -5.77 5.82 -4.05
C GLU A 115 -4.59 6.14 -3.14
N PHE A 116 -3.89 5.13 -2.68
CA PHE A 116 -2.68 5.31 -1.90
C PHE A 116 -1.80 4.06 -1.96
N ASN A 117 -0.51 4.24 -1.63
CA ASN A 117 0.44 3.14 -1.59
C ASN A 117 0.74 2.76 -0.16
N MET A 118 0.71 1.47 0.12
CA MET A 118 1.06 0.92 1.44
C MET A 118 2.39 0.20 1.32
N ILE A 119 3.32 0.52 2.22
CA ILE A 119 4.67 0.00 2.20
C ILE A 119 4.87 -0.93 3.40
N GLY A 120 5.39 -2.12 3.15
CA GLY A 120 5.65 -3.09 4.23
C GLY A 120 6.73 -2.59 5.17
N VAL A 121 6.50 -2.77 6.48
CA VAL A 121 7.46 -2.39 7.50
C VAL A 121 8.58 -3.43 7.61
N ASN A 122 8.22 -4.70 7.52
CA ASN A 122 9.18 -5.80 7.68
C ASN A 122 9.71 -6.26 6.31
N PRO A 123 11.03 -6.47 6.17
CA PRO A 123 11.59 -7.00 4.93
C PRO A 123 11.13 -8.42 4.66
N LEU A 124 11.16 -8.78 3.40
CA LEU A 124 10.91 -10.15 2.96
C LEU A 124 12.03 -11.10 3.39
#